data_d443ee788f47037749bb0ae72f403cca
#
_entry.id   d443ee788f47037749bb0ae72f403cca
#
_cell.length_a   1.000
_cell.length_b   1.000
_cell.length_c   1.000
_cell.angle_alpha   90.00
_cell.angle_beta   90.00
_cell.angle_gamma   90.00
#
_symmetry.space_group_name_H-M   'P 1'
#
loop_
_entity.id
_entity.type
_entity.pdbx_description
1 polymer ?
#
loop_
_entity_poly.entity_id
_entity_poly.type
_entity_poly.pdbx_seq_one_letter_code
_entity_poly.pdbx_strand_id
1 'polypeptide(L)'
;MDDSYFDDVAFVGDSRTDGFRLYSGLNRGTYFCVTGETVASATELENWKGENGKKVSLAEAVAAADCGKIYLMLGVNELGWKGTDIFRGHAENLIRRLKADHPDAELVIQSLLPVSTEQDAKGSYVNNQRILAYNQVWRELAEENGCAYVDVAEALTGEDGCLPADMSFDGVH
;
A
#
# COMPACT_ATOMS: atom_id res chain seq x y z
N MET A 1 22.68 -4.66 -2.13
CA MET A 1 22.20 -3.54 -1.31
C MET A 1 22.22 -4.03 0.13
N ASP A 2 22.68 -3.26 1.06
CA ASP A 2 22.68 -3.66 2.46
C ASP A 2 21.26 -3.45 3.01
N ASP A 3 20.70 -4.46 3.71
CA ASP A 3 19.36 -4.41 4.29
C ASP A 3 19.19 -3.33 5.37
N SER A 4 20.29 -2.76 5.87
CA SER A 4 20.26 -1.63 6.82
C SER A 4 19.55 -0.38 6.29
N TYR A 5 19.40 -0.25 4.96
CA TYR A 5 18.58 0.80 4.34
C TYR A 5 17.15 0.82 4.86
N PHE A 6 16.63 -0.33 5.28
CA PHE A 6 15.26 -0.48 5.76
C PHE A 6 15.10 -0.34 7.28
N ASP A 7 16.17 -0.05 8.04
CA ASP A 7 16.10 0.01 9.51
C ASP A 7 15.15 1.10 10.03
N ASP A 8 15.03 2.22 9.31
CA ASP A 8 14.18 3.37 9.62
C ASP A 8 12.91 3.46 8.76
N VAL A 9 12.51 2.35 8.14
CA VAL A 9 11.31 2.30 7.27
C VAL A 9 10.08 1.87 8.05
N ALA A 10 8.98 2.63 7.89
CA ALA A 10 7.63 2.20 8.21
C ALA A 10 6.94 1.68 6.93
N PHE A 11 6.64 0.38 6.87
CA PHE A 11 5.85 -0.22 5.81
C PHE A 11 4.37 -0.14 6.19
N VAL A 12 3.57 0.56 5.38
CA VAL A 12 2.16 0.85 5.67
C VAL A 12 1.29 0.25 4.57
N GLY A 13 0.30 -0.57 4.96
CA GLY A 13 -0.56 -1.16 3.95
C GLY A 13 -1.60 -2.14 4.47
N ASP A 14 -2.07 -2.97 3.56
CA ASP A 14 -3.09 -3.99 3.77
C ASP A 14 -2.50 -5.42 3.87
N SER A 15 -3.31 -6.42 3.52
CA SER A 15 -2.90 -7.83 3.51
C SER A 15 -1.72 -8.13 2.58
N ARG A 16 -1.53 -7.36 1.51
CA ARG A 16 -0.38 -7.52 0.60
C ARG A 16 0.93 -7.10 1.27
N THR A 17 0.91 -5.99 2.01
CA THR A 17 2.05 -5.56 2.83
C THR A 17 2.32 -6.53 3.98
N ASP A 18 1.27 -7.12 4.58
CA ASP A 18 1.44 -8.18 5.58
C ASP A 18 2.05 -9.45 4.97
N GLY A 19 1.65 -9.82 3.77
CA GLY A 19 2.28 -10.90 3.00
C GLY A 19 3.77 -10.64 2.76
N PHE A 20 4.13 -9.42 2.36
CA PHE A 20 5.54 -9.02 2.22
C PHE A 20 6.30 -9.19 3.55
N ARG A 21 5.76 -8.73 4.67
CA ARG A 21 6.33 -8.94 6.01
C ARG A 21 6.58 -10.40 6.33
N LEU A 22 5.64 -11.28 5.98
CA LEU A 22 5.69 -12.71 6.34
C LEU A 22 6.63 -13.52 5.45
N TYR A 23 6.74 -13.17 4.17
CA TYR A 23 7.35 -14.05 3.17
C TYR A 23 8.58 -13.47 2.47
N SER A 24 8.87 -12.17 2.57
CA SER A 24 10.03 -11.56 1.89
C SER A 24 11.38 -11.96 2.50
N GLY A 25 11.39 -12.39 3.76
CA GLY A 25 12.63 -12.60 4.51
C GLY A 25 13.30 -11.31 4.99
N LEU A 26 12.73 -10.14 4.68
CA LEU A 26 13.22 -8.86 5.18
C LEU A 26 12.83 -8.68 6.64
N ASN A 27 13.79 -8.84 7.55
CA ASN A 27 13.61 -8.69 9.00
C ASN A 27 14.02 -7.28 9.47
N ARG A 28 13.64 -6.24 8.73
CA ARG A 28 14.00 -4.84 8.96
C ARG A 28 12.77 -3.96 8.82
N GLY A 29 12.83 -2.76 9.41
CA GLY A 29 11.74 -1.81 9.42
C GLY A 29 10.59 -2.20 10.36
N THR A 30 9.58 -1.35 10.42
CA THR A 30 8.35 -1.55 11.18
C THR A 30 7.17 -1.69 10.23
N TYR A 31 6.28 -2.64 10.50
CA TYR A 31 5.15 -2.95 9.62
C TYR A 31 3.83 -2.55 10.26
N PHE A 32 3.11 -1.68 9.60
CA PHE A 32 1.77 -1.23 9.95
C PHE A 32 0.78 -1.76 8.91
N CYS A 33 0.25 -2.95 9.15
CA CYS A 33 -0.59 -3.67 8.19
C CYS A 33 -1.91 -4.07 8.83
N VAL A 34 -3.02 -3.80 8.14
CA VAL A 34 -4.36 -4.25 8.54
C VAL A 34 -5.02 -4.93 7.35
N THR A 35 -5.47 -6.17 7.54
CA THR A 35 -6.21 -6.90 6.48
C THR A 35 -7.49 -6.16 6.13
N GLY A 36 -7.71 -5.91 4.83
CA GLY A 36 -8.87 -5.17 4.34
C GLY A 36 -8.76 -3.65 4.50
N GLU A 37 -7.59 -3.12 4.87
CA GLU A 37 -7.36 -1.69 5.01
C GLU A 37 -7.59 -0.94 3.70
N THR A 38 -8.12 0.27 3.82
CA THR A 38 -8.36 1.19 2.72
C THR A 38 -7.75 2.56 3.04
N VAL A 39 -7.58 3.40 2.02
CA VAL A 39 -7.10 4.78 2.22
C VAL A 39 -8.03 5.62 3.12
N ALA A 40 -9.32 5.28 3.15
CA ALA A 40 -10.28 5.93 4.04
C ALA A 40 -10.17 5.40 5.47
N SER A 41 -10.25 4.07 5.66
CA SER A 41 -10.20 3.46 6.99
C SER A 41 -8.88 3.71 7.71
N ALA A 42 -7.79 3.86 6.98
CA ALA A 42 -6.48 4.18 7.54
C ALA A 42 -6.44 5.47 8.38
N THR A 43 -7.36 6.41 8.10
CA THR A 43 -7.49 7.67 8.87
C THR A 43 -8.74 7.72 9.75
N GLU A 44 -9.78 6.94 9.44
CA GLU A 44 -11.12 7.08 10.01
C GLU A 44 -11.49 5.98 11.02
N LEU A 45 -10.88 4.79 10.91
CA LEU A 45 -11.24 3.65 11.74
C LEU A 45 -10.13 3.29 12.74
N GLU A 46 -10.51 3.14 14.00
CA GLU A 46 -9.63 2.64 15.07
C GLU A 46 -9.52 1.11 15.02
N ASN A 47 -8.86 0.58 14.00
CA ASN A 47 -8.70 -0.85 13.74
C ASN A 47 -7.29 -1.38 14.02
N TRP A 48 -6.31 -0.52 14.23
CA TRP A 48 -4.97 -0.89 14.69
C TRP A 48 -4.93 -1.07 16.21
N LYS A 49 -4.37 -2.18 16.67
CA LYS A 49 -4.20 -2.45 18.10
C LYS A 49 -2.75 -2.21 18.50
N GLY A 50 -2.49 -1.13 19.21
CA GLY A 50 -1.18 -0.82 19.77
C GLY A 50 -0.77 -1.77 20.90
N GLU A 51 0.51 -1.71 21.29
CA GLU A 51 1.10 -2.56 22.33
C GLU A 51 0.40 -2.41 23.70
N ASN A 52 -0.12 -1.23 24.00
CA ASN A 52 -0.90 -0.95 25.21
C ASN A 52 -2.36 -1.47 25.15
N GLY A 53 -2.73 -2.13 24.08
CA GLY A 53 -4.09 -2.65 23.84
C GLY A 53 -5.12 -1.61 23.41
N LYS A 54 -4.75 -0.32 23.34
CA LYS A 54 -5.62 0.73 22.83
C LYS A 54 -5.74 0.59 21.31
N LYS A 55 -6.96 0.73 20.81
CA LYS A 55 -7.20 0.83 19.37
C LYS A 55 -7.01 2.28 18.91
N VAL A 56 -6.37 2.43 17.77
CA VAL A 56 -6.13 3.71 17.08
C VAL A 56 -6.29 3.50 15.58
N SER A 57 -6.35 4.56 14.79
CA SER A 57 -6.28 4.45 13.35
C SER A 57 -4.87 4.04 12.89
N LEU A 58 -4.76 3.48 11.68
CA LEU A 58 -3.47 3.10 11.12
C LEU A 58 -2.55 4.33 11.02
N ALA A 59 -3.08 5.48 10.59
CA ALA A 59 -2.34 6.74 10.51
C ALA A 59 -1.83 7.20 11.90
N GLU A 60 -2.64 7.08 12.95
CA GLU A 60 -2.20 7.39 14.32
C GLU A 60 -1.11 6.44 14.83
N ALA A 61 -1.18 5.16 14.46
CA ALA A 61 -0.13 4.21 14.78
C ALA A 61 1.20 4.58 14.11
N VAL A 62 1.16 4.93 12.83
CA VAL A 62 2.33 5.41 12.09
C VAL A 62 2.87 6.71 12.69
N ALA A 63 2.00 7.67 13.06
CA ALA A 63 2.39 8.94 13.66
C ALA A 63 3.21 8.80 14.96
N ALA A 64 3.03 7.69 15.66
CA ALA A 64 3.79 7.36 16.88
C ALA A 64 5.13 6.68 16.60
N ALA A 65 5.43 6.32 15.35
CA ALA A 65 6.65 5.63 14.97
C ALA A 65 7.82 6.62 14.78
N ASP A 66 9.03 6.17 15.10
CA ASP A 66 10.26 6.85 14.72
C ASP A 66 10.74 6.26 13.38
N CYS A 67 10.52 6.98 12.28
CA CYS A 67 10.88 6.52 10.95
C CYS A 67 11.35 7.68 10.06
N GLY A 68 12.39 7.43 9.27
CA GLY A 68 12.89 8.36 8.26
C GLY A 68 12.26 8.13 6.88
N LYS A 69 11.57 6.99 6.69
CA LYS A 69 10.92 6.64 5.42
C LYS A 69 9.59 5.95 5.69
N ILE A 70 8.59 6.26 4.87
CA ILE A 70 7.27 5.60 4.91
C ILE A 70 7.00 5.02 3.52
N TYR A 71 6.86 3.70 3.44
CA TYR A 71 6.49 2.97 2.23
C TYR A 71 5.01 2.62 2.29
N LEU A 72 4.20 3.24 1.41
CA LEU A 72 2.75 3.12 1.40
C LEU A 72 2.27 2.28 0.21
N MET A 73 1.53 1.19 0.49
CA MET A 73 0.81 0.40 -0.52
C MET A 73 -0.62 0.15 -0.03
N LEU A 74 -1.60 0.87 -0.56
CA LEU A 74 -3.04 0.70 -0.33
C LEU A 74 -3.81 0.91 -1.63
N GLY A 75 -4.99 0.31 -1.77
CA GLY A 75 -5.87 0.52 -2.91
C GLY A 75 -6.51 -0.74 -3.49
N VAL A 76 -6.04 -1.94 -3.15
CA VAL A 76 -6.64 -3.18 -3.68
C VAL A 76 -8.06 -3.40 -3.15
N ASN A 77 -8.34 -2.98 -1.92
CA ASN A 77 -9.64 -3.13 -1.28
C ASN A 77 -10.67 -2.10 -1.77
N GLU A 78 -10.22 -1.04 -2.42
CA GLU A 78 -11.03 0.04 -2.98
C GLU A 78 -11.39 -0.16 -4.46
N LEU A 79 -10.85 -1.18 -5.11
CA LEU A 79 -11.08 -1.44 -6.55
C LEU A 79 -12.57 -1.61 -6.91
N GLY A 80 -13.43 -1.91 -5.93
CA GLY A 80 -14.88 -1.97 -6.09
C GLY A 80 -15.60 -0.62 -5.97
N TRP A 81 -14.92 0.47 -5.62
CA TRP A 81 -15.55 1.78 -5.46
C TRP A 81 -16.02 2.37 -6.79
N LYS A 82 -16.98 3.31 -6.71
CA LYS A 82 -17.56 3.98 -7.88
C LYS A 82 -16.61 5.06 -8.41
N GLY A 83 -15.67 4.65 -9.25
CA GLY A 83 -14.70 5.56 -9.86
C GLY A 83 -13.49 5.86 -8.96
N THR A 84 -12.49 6.46 -9.56
CA THR A 84 -11.22 6.77 -8.92
C THR A 84 -11.24 8.08 -8.13
N ASP A 85 -12.23 8.95 -8.30
CA ASP A 85 -12.28 10.26 -7.65
C ASP A 85 -12.43 10.15 -6.13
N ILE A 86 -13.27 9.19 -5.67
CA ILE A 86 -13.46 8.93 -4.23
C ILE A 86 -12.15 8.42 -3.63
N PHE A 87 -11.53 7.46 -4.30
CA PHE A 87 -10.22 6.94 -3.91
C PHE A 87 -9.18 8.05 -3.83
N ARG A 88 -9.08 8.88 -4.88
CA ARG A 88 -8.14 10.00 -4.95
C ARG A 88 -8.28 10.95 -3.75
N GLY A 89 -9.51 11.33 -3.39
CA GLY A 89 -9.75 12.24 -2.27
C GLY A 89 -9.27 11.69 -0.93
N HIS A 90 -9.56 10.42 -0.63
CA HIS A 90 -9.09 9.77 0.61
C HIS A 90 -7.57 9.51 0.58
N ALA A 91 -7.02 9.12 -0.57
CA ALA A 91 -5.58 8.89 -0.74
C ALA A 91 -4.78 10.18 -0.51
N GLU A 92 -5.25 11.32 -1.04
CA GLU A 92 -4.65 12.63 -0.82
C GLU A 92 -4.72 13.06 0.66
N ASN A 93 -5.84 12.77 1.34
CA ASN A 93 -5.97 13.01 2.78
C ASN A 93 -4.94 12.20 3.57
N LEU A 94 -4.76 10.93 3.23
CA LEU A 94 -3.77 10.07 3.89
C LEU A 94 -2.34 10.58 3.66
N ILE A 95 -1.99 10.96 2.42
CA ILE A 95 -0.67 11.56 2.11
C ILE A 95 -0.43 12.80 2.97
N ARG A 96 -1.41 13.72 3.00
CA ARG A 96 -1.29 14.97 3.80
C ARG A 96 -1.11 14.69 5.28
N ARG A 97 -1.84 13.70 5.81
CA ARG A 97 -1.74 13.29 7.20
C ARG A 97 -0.36 12.72 7.52
N LEU A 98 0.14 11.75 6.72
CA LEU A 98 1.45 11.14 6.93
C LEU A 98 2.58 12.18 6.84
N LYS A 99 2.52 13.12 5.88
CA LYS A 99 3.51 14.20 5.76
C LYS A 99 3.45 15.22 6.89
N ALA A 100 2.27 15.49 7.44
CA ALA A 100 2.13 16.38 8.58
C ALA A 100 2.68 15.78 9.88
N ASP A 101 2.47 14.47 10.07
CA ASP A 101 2.94 13.74 11.23
C ASP A 101 4.46 13.44 11.16
N HIS A 102 5.02 13.30 9.94
CA HIS A 102 6.43 13.03 9.67
C HIS A 102 7.01 13.98 8.61
N PRO A 103 7.21 15.27 8.96
CA PRO A 103 7.62 16.30 7.97
C PRO A 103 9.01 16.07 7.37
N ASP A 104 9.87 15.35 8.08
CA ASP A 104 11.26 15.06 7.66
C ASP A 104 11.40 13.67 7.03
N ALA A 105 10.37 12.83 7.05
CA ALA A 105 10.42 11.50 6.46
C ALA A 105 10.15 11.53 4.95
N GLU A 106 10.83 10.65 4.23
CA GLU A 106 10.55 10.40 2.81
C GLU A 106 9.30 9.53 2.68
N LEU A 107 8.24 10.04 2.04
CA LEU A 107 7.06 9.24 1.70
C LEU A 107 7.23 8.63 0.31
N VAL A 108 7.24 7.31 0.26
CA VAL A 108 7.39 6.49 -0.95
C VAL A 108 6.06 5.77 -1.22
N ILE A 109 5.39 6.14 -2.29
CA ILE A 109 4.17 5.46 -2.74
C ILE A 109 4.56 4.31 -3.64
N GLN A 110 4.06 3.12 -3.33
CA GLN A 110 4.27 1.92 -4.13
C GLN A 110 3.05 1.65 -5.01
N SER A 111 3.28 1.19 -6.24
CA SER A 111 2.20 0.73 -7.10
C SER A 111 1.51 -0.50 -6.50
N LEU A 112 0.22 -0.66 -6.79
CA LEU A 112 -0.50 -1.91 -6.54
C LEU A 112 0.03 -2.99 -7.46
N LEU A 113 0.18 -4.19 -6.93
CA LEU A 113 0.61 -5.36 -7.70
C LEU A 113 -0.50 -5.83 -8.66
N PRO A 114 -0.16 -6.38 -9.82
CA PRO A 114 -1.14 -7.02 -10.69
C PRO A 114 -1.76 -8.24 -10.03
N VAL A 115 -2.86 -8.72 -10.58
CA VAL A 115 -3.44 -10.02 -10.25
C VAL A 115 -3.14 -11.04 -11.34
N SER A 116 -3.28 -12.33 -11.02
CA SER A 116 -3.05 -13.40 -11.99
C SER A 116 -4.08 -13.38 -13.13
N THR A 117 -3.74 -14.00 -14.25
CA THR A 117 -4.63 -14.17 -15.40
C THR A 117 -5.95 -14.85 -15.00
N GLU A 118 -5.89 -15.84 -14.10
CA GLU A 118 -7.10 -16.52 -13.61
C GLU A 118 -7.99 -15.57 -12.80
N GLN A 119 -7.43 -14.75 -11.93
CA GLN A 119 -8.18 -13.76 -11.15
C GLN A 119 -8.76 -12.67 -12.05
N ASP A 120 -7.99 -12.18 -13.00
CA ASP A 120 -8.42 -11.16 -13.96
C ASP A 120 -9.62 -11.63 -14.80
N ALA A 121 -9.60 -12.91 -15.23
CA ALA A 121 -10.66 -13.54 -16.01
C ALA A 121 -11.98 -13.76 -15.24
N LYS A 122 -11.98 -13.67 -13.90
CA LYS A 122 -13.23 -13.83 -13.09
C LYS A 122 -14.24 -12.71 -13.31
N GLY A 123 -13.86 -11.60 -13.94
CA GLY A 123 -14.74 -10.44 -14.14
C GLY A 123 -15.15 -9.75 -12.83
N SER A 124 -14.38 -9.93 -11.76
CA SER A 124 -14.60 -9.27 -10.48
C SER A 124 -14.09 -7.82 -10.52
N TYR A 125 -14.40 -7.03 -9.48
CA TYR A 125 -13.83 -5.69 -9.34
C TYR A 125 -12.32 -5.70 -9.06
N VAL A 126 -11.76 -6.82 -8.60
CA VAL A 126 -10.31 -7.01 -8.44
C VAL A 126 -9.77 -7.55 -9.76
N ASN A 127 -9.32 -6.63 -10.63
CA ASN A 127 -8.80 -6.92 -11.96
C ASN A 127 -7.71 -5.91 -12.37
N ASN A 128 -6.91 -6.29 -13.36
CA ASN A 128 -5.74 -5.52 -13.79
C ASN A 128 -6.09 -4.17 -14.41
N GLN A 129 -7.22 -4.06 -15.11
CA GLN A 129 -7.67 -2.78 -15.67
C GLN A 129 -7.90 -1.73 -14.58
N ARG A 130 -8.55 -2.11 -13.47
CA ARG A 130 -8.78 -1.21 -12.33
C ARG A 130 -7.49 -0.92 -11.57
N ILE A 131 -6.63 -1.92 -11.39
CA ILE A 131 -5.30 -1.74 -10.77
C ILE A 131 -4.49 -0.68 -11.52
N LEU A 132 -4.44 -0.75 -12.85
CA LEU A 132 -3.75 0.24 -13.67
C LEU A 132 -4.33 1.66 -13.48
N ALA A 133 -5.66 1.79 -13.41
CA ALA A 133 -6.30 3.08 -13.17
C ALA A 133 -5.96 3.66 -11.80
N TYR A 134 -5.93 2.83 -10.75
CA TYR A 134 -5.54 3.26 -9.40
C TYR A 134 -4.04 3.57 -9.29
N ASN A 135 -3.20 2.81 -9.97
CA ASN A 135 -1.77 3.11 -10.05
C ASN A 135 -1.49 4.45 -10.75
N GLN A 136 -2.29 4.79 -11.75
CA GLN A 136 -2.21 6.11 -12.39
C GLN A 136 -2.55 7.22 -11.40
N VAL A 137 -3.61 7.07 -10.59
CA VAL A 137 -3.96 8.03 -9.53
C VAL A 137 -2.84 8.17 -8.51
N TRP A 138 -2.25 7.06 -8.06
CA TRP A 138 -1.12 7.10 -7.12
C TRP A 138 0.10 7.81 -7.70
N ARG A 139 0.41 7.59 -8.97
CA ARG A 139 1.52 8.27 -9.66
C ARG A 139 1.30 9.78 -9.72
N GLU A 140 0.09 10.22 -10.09
CA GLU A 140 -0.28 11.63 -10.11
C GLU A 140 -0.21 12.27 -8.73
N LEU A 141 -0.78 11.61 -7.71
CA LEU A 141 -0.74 12.10 -6.33
C LEU A 141 0.71 12.17 -5.79
N ALA A 142 1.57 11.22 -6.15
CA ALA A 142 2.98 11.27 -5.77
C ALA A 142 3.65 12.51 -6.34
N GLU A 143 3.46 12.79 -7.63
CA GLU A 143 4.02 13.97 -8.30
C GLU A 143 3.49 15.27 -7.69
N GLU A 144 2.17 15.40 -7.53
CA GLU A 144 1.51 16.59 -6.99
C GLU A 144 1.92 16.91 -5.55
N ASN A 145 2.21 15.88 -4.75
CA ASN A 145 2.57 16.03 -3.34
C ASN A 145 4.09 15.95 -3.09
N GLY A 146 4.92 15.84 -4.13
CA GLY A 146 6.37 15.72 -3.98
C GLY A 146 6.79 14.46 -3.21
N CYS A 147 6.10 13.33 -3.45
CA CYS A 147 6.44 12.02 -2.91
C CYS A 147 7.24 11.22 -3.93
N ALA A 148 8.08 10.29 -3.47
CA ALA A 148 8.66 9.29 -4.36
C ALA A 148 7.57 8.29 -4.81
N TYR A 149 7.72 7.77 -6.03
CA TYR A 149 6.87 6.69 -6.55
C TYR A 149 7.75 5.52 -6.99
N VAL A 150 7.41 4.33 -6.52
CA VAL A 150 8.10 3.08 -6.91
C VAL A 150 7.11 2.16 -7.60
N ASP A 151 7.38 1.85 -8.85
CA ASP A 151 6.57 0.92 -9.64
C ASP A 151 7.00 -0.53 -9.37
N VAL A 152 6.57 -1.07 -8.24
CA VAL A 152 6.81 -2.49 -7.90
C VAL A 152 6.07 -3.44 -8.85
N ALA A 153 4.98 -3.00 -9.46
CA ALA A 153 4.23 -3.80 -10.42
C ALA A 153 5.07 -4.11 -11.66
N GLU A 154 5.88 -3.15 -12.13
CA GLU A 154 6.74 -3.35 -13.30
C GLU A 154 7.67 -4.57 -13.14
N ALA A 155 8.22 -4.77 -11.93
CA ALA A 155 9.12 -5.87 -11.64
C ALA A 155 8.43 -7.25 -11.51
N LEU A 156 7.11 -7.27 -11.30
CA LEU A 156 6.34 -8.47 -11.01
C LEU A 156 5.30 -8.80 -12.09
N THR A 157 5.17 -7.96 -13.10
CA THR A 157 4.24 -8.18 -14.22
C THR A 157 4.87 -9.08 -15.28
N GLY A 158 4.20 -10.17 -15.61
CA GLY A 158 4.59 -11.06 -16.70
C GLY A 158 4.35 -10.44 -18.09
N GLU A 159 4.78 -11.13 -19.13
CA GLU A 159 4.61 -10.69 -20.54
C GLU A 159 3.14 -10.50 -20.95
N ASP A 160 2.23 -11.17 -20.27
CA ASP A 160 0.77 -11.10 -20.46
C ASP A 160 0.11 -9.93 -19.70
N GLY A 161 0.88 -9.14 -18.97
CA GLY A 161 0.39 -8.01 -18.17
C GLY A 161 -0.21 -8.43 -16.81
N CYS A 162 -0.06 -9.70 -16.42
CA CYS A 162 -0.60 -10.27 -15.19
C CYS A 162 0.52 -10.68 -14.22
N LEU A 163 0.14 -10.94 -12.97
CA LEU A 163 1.03 -11.57 -12.00
C LEU A 163 1.25 -13.05 -12.42
N PRO A 164 2.50 -13.53 -12.56
CA PRO A 164 2.79 -14.92 -12.82
C PRO A 164 2.15 -15.85 -11.77
N ALA A 165 1.57 -16.97 -12.22
CA ALA A 165 0.78 -17.86 -11.37
C ALA A 165 1.59 -18.50 -10.22
N ASP A 166 2.89 -18.62 -10.36
CA ASP A 166 3.81 -19.15 -9.34
C ASP A 166 4.21 -18.11 -8.28
N MET A 167 3.86 -16.85 -8.49
CA MET A 167 4.10 -15.75 -7.53
C MET A 167 2.92 -15.48 -6.58
N SER A 168 1.83 -16.22 -6.71
CA SER A 168 0.63 -16.03 -5.88
C SER A 168 -0.09 -17.34 -5.64
N PHE A 169 -0.57 -17.57 -4.42
CA PHE A 169 -1.33 -18.79 -4.10
C PHE A 169 -2.83 -18.66 -4.41
N ASP A 170 -3.38 -17.46 -4.49
CA ASP A 170 -4.81 -17.20 -4.75
C ASP A 170 -5.07 -16.25 -5.93
N GLY A 171 -4.01 -15.82 -6.58
CA GLY A 171 -4.05 -14.87 -7.71
C GLY A 171 -4.12 -13.40 -7.33
N VAL A 172 -4.16 -13.08 -6.02
CA VAL A 172 -4.24 -11.70 -5.49
C VAL A 172 -3.08 -11.40 -4.53
N HIS A 173 -2.71 -12.39 -3.69
CA HIS A 173 -1.67 -12.26 -2.65
C HIS A 173 -0.41 -13.03 -3.00
#